data_0130d43082c0903cf72761c36bff10a8
#
_entry.id   0130d43082c0903cf72761c36bff10a8
#
_cell.length_a   1.000
_cell.length_b   1.000
_cell.length_c   1.000
_cell.angle_alpha   90.00
_cell.angle_beta   90.00
_cell.angle_gamma   90.00
#
_symmetry.space_group_name_H-M   'P 1'
#
loop_
_entity.id
_entity.type
_entity.pdbx_description
1 polymer ?
#
loop_
_entity_poly.entity_id
_entity_poly.type
_entity_poly.pdbx_seq_one_letter_code
_entity_poly.pdbx_strand_id
1 'polypeptide(L)'
;MSKSNSNNSKSKQGLNIYIAIAAILIILFAGYKFVVPQENTEKNTQTNSSLAQGTLEGKDLKIKKADITEKASFYPYEETGTYMEIIAVKAKDGSIRTALNTCQVCYDSGKGYYEQVGDTLVCQNCGNVFGVDDIEVVKGGCNPVPIMQENKSEDGDSITISGDFLAENKAYFERWKK
;
A
#
# COMPACT_ATOMS: atom_id res chain seq x y z
N MET A 1 44.84 -79.27 -13.65
CA MET A 1 43.51 -78.80 -13.25
C MET A 1 43.61 -77.31 -12.90
N SER A 2 43.22 -76.46 -13.83
CA SER A 2 43.29 -75.00 -13.67
C SER A 2 41.86 -74.52 -13.53
N LYS A 3 41.53 -73.82 -12.44
CA LYS A 3 40.27 -73.05 -12.28
C LYS A 3 40.55 -71.56 -12.37
N SER A 4 40.08 -71.04 -13.49
CA SER A 4 40.07 -69.60 -13.79
C SER A 4 39.14 -68.85 -12.84
N ASN A 5 39.68 -67.76 -12.28
CA ASN A 5 38.95 -66.82 -11.44
C ASN A 5 38.58 -65.60 -12.29
N SER A 6 37.33 -65.55 -12.74
CA SER A 6 36.77 -64.48 -13.57
C SER A 6 35.46 -63.96 -12.95
N ASN A 7 35.55 -63.11 -11.94
CA ASN A 7 34.34 -62.45 -11.40
C ASN A 7 34.57 -61.12 -10.67
N ASN A 8 35.56 -60.30 -11.10
CA ASN A 8 35.76 -59.01 -10.38
C ASN A 8 35.72 -57.74 -11.27
N SER A 9 35.25 -57.85 -12.50
CA SER A 9 35.20 -56.68 -13.42
C SER A 9 33.86 -55.98 -13.51
N LYS A 10 32.74 -56.67 -13.23
CA LYS A 10 31.39 -56.08 -13.42
C LYS A 10 30.91 -55.19 -12.26
N SER A 11 31.45 -55.37 -11.09
CA SER A 11 31.07 -54.60 -9.87
C SER A 11 31.60 -53.16 -9.88
N LYS A 12 32.76 -52.91 -10.44
CA LYS A 12 33.40 -51.60 -10.46
C LYS A 12 32.79 -50.66 -11.54
N GLN A 13 32.28 -51.19 -12.65
CA GLN A 13 31.63 -50.39 -13.68
C GLN A 13 30.27 -49.83 -13.24
N GLY A 14 29.49 -50.61 -12.50
CA GLY A 14 28.20 -50.14 -11.97
C GLY A 14 28.36 -48.99 -10.96
N LEU A 15 29.31 -49.10 -10.05
CA LEU A 15 29.56 -48.09 -9.02
C LEU A 15 29.97 -46.74 -9.62
N ASN A 16 30.80 -46.76 -10.67
CA ASN A 16 31.25 -45.51 -11.32
C ASN A 16 30.10 -44.81 -12.08
N ILE A 17 29.13 -45.53 -12.62
CA ILE A 17 27.97 -45.00 -13.30
C ILE A 17 27.04 -44.30 -12.28
N TYR A 18 26.81 -44.86 -11.10
CA TYR A 18 25.98 -44.24 -10.07
C TYR A 18 26.64 -42.97 -9.48
N ILE A 19 27.97 -42.97 -9.34
CA ILE A 19 28.70 -41.77 -8.88
C ILE A 19 28.60 -40.64 -9.93
N ALA A 20 28.70 -40.97 -11.22
CA ALA A 20 28.56 -40.00 -12.30
C ALA A 20 27.14 -39.42 -12.37
N ILE A 21 26.09 -40.22 -12.21
CA ILE A 21 24.70 -39.77 -12.19
C ILE A 21 24.43 -38.90 -10.96
N ALA A 22 24.94 -39.29 -9.80
CA ALA A 22 24.81 -38.49 -8.58
C ALA A 22 25.47 -37.11 -8.71
N ALA A 23 26.66 -37.04 -9.32
CA ALA A 23 27.35 -35.77 -9.57
C ALA A 23 26.56 -34.84 -10.53
N ILE A 24 25.96 -35.40 -11.60
CA ILE A 24 25.13 -34.63 -12.55
C ILE A 24 23.88 -34.11 -11.86
N LEU A 25 23.20 -34.88 -11.01
CA LEU A 25 22.03 -34.46 -10.26
C LEU A 25 22.35 -33.33 -9.26
N ILE A 26 23.51 -33.40 -8.62
CA ILE A 26 23.97 -32.32 -7.70
C ILE A 26 24.23 -31.03 -8.48
N ILE A 27 24.86 -31.11 -9.65
CA ILE A 27 25.12 -29.93 -10.50
C ILE A 27 23.81 -29.33 -11.02
N LEU A 28 22.86 -30.17 -11.44
CA LEU A 28 21.53 -29.70 -11.89
C LEU A 28 20.74 -29.08 -10.73
N PHE A 29 20.82 -29.64 -9.54
CA PHE A 29 20.16 -29.10 -8.36
C PHE A 29 20.80 -27.80 -7.85
N ALA A 30 22.13 -27.68 -7.92
CA ALA A 30 22.84 -26.45 -7.61
C ALA A 30 22.58 -25.36 -8.67
N GLY A 31 22.54 -25.73 -9.96
CA GLY A 31 22.21 -24.81 -11.06
C GLY A 31 20.77 -24.32 -11.03
N TYR A 32 19.82 -25.14 -10.58
CA TYR A 32 18.41 -24.77 -10.46
C TYR A 32 18.17 -23.68 -9.41
N LYS A 33 18.96 -23.67 -8.31
CA LYS A 33 18.87 -22.62 -7.30
C LYS A 33 19.42 -21.27 -7.77
N PHE A 34 20.22 -21.23 -8.85
CA PHE A 34 20.82 -20.00 -9.34
C PHE A 34 19.99 -19.28 -10.42
N VAL A 35 18.95 -19.93 -10.96
CA VAL A 35 18.11 -19.39 -12.05
C VAL A 35 16.70 -19.05 -11.59
N VAL A 36 16.36 -19.28 -10.32
CA VAL A 36 15.08 -18.77 -9.79
C VAL A 36 15.25 -17.26 -9.55
N PRO A 37 14.52 -16.38 -10.26
CA PRO A 37 14.48 -14.96 -9.92
C PRO A 37 14.07 -14.86 -8.45
N GLN A 38 14.83 -14.16 -7.64
CA GLN A 38 14.38 -13.79 -6.31
C GLN A 38 13.14 -12.92 -6.49
N GLU A 39 11.99 -13.54 -6.40
CA GLU A 39 10.77 -12.84 -6.03
C GLU A 39 11.03 -12.32 -4.62
N ASN A 40 11.21 -11.01 -4.53
CA ASN A 40 11.19 -10.29 -3.25
C ASN A 40 9.82 -10.57 -2.65
N THR A 41 9.77 -11.59 -1.80
CA THR A 41 8.64 -11.81 -0.90
C THR A 41 8.76 -10.72 0.17
N GLU A 42 8.34 -9.50 -0.18
CA GLU A 42 7.87 -8.58 0.82
C GLU A 42 6.77 -9.32 1.58
N LYS A 43 7.03 -9.54 2.86
CA LYS A 43 6.01 -9.98 3.81
C LYS A 43 4.90 -8.95 3.79
N ASN A 44 3.92 -9.19 2.93
CA ASN A 44 2.66 -8.47 2.92
C ASN A 44 1.90 -8.87 4.18
N THR A 45 2.19 -8.19 5.28
CA THR A 45 1.26 -8.10 6.40
C THR A 45 0.12 -7.24 5.86
N GLN A 46 -0.94 -7.89 5.41
CA GLN A 46 -2.20 -7.26 5.06
C GLN A 46 -2.79 -6.59 6.31
N THR A 47 -2.35 -5.38 6.57
CA THR A 47 -3.18 -4.36 7.20
C THR A 47 -3.89 -3.69 6.03
N ASN A 48 -5.21 -3.83 5.93
CA ASN A 48 -6.06 -3.30 4.86
C ASN A 48 -6.17 -1.76 4.93
N SER A 49 -5.07 -1.07 4.77
CA SER A 49 -5.02 0.36 4.51
C SER A 49 -4.06 0.53 3.34
N SER A 50 -4.60 0.62 2.12
CA SER A 50 -3.78 0.87 0.93
C SER A 50 -3.29 2.32 1.00
N LEU A 51 -2.11 2.53 1.61
CA LEU A 51 -1.41 3.79 1.51
C LEU A 51 -0.98 3.97 0.06
N ALA A 52 -1.48 5.03 -0.56
CA ALA A 52 -1.13 5.43 -1.91
C ALA A 52 0.08 6.37 -1.87
N GLN A 53 0.83 6.47 -2.96
CA GLN A 53 1.98 7.36 -3.04
C GLN A 53 1.61 8.62 -3.83
N GLY A 54 1.65 9.77 -3.16
CA GLY A 54 1.69 11.09 -3.79
C GLY A 54 3.14 11.52 -4.02
N THR A 55 3.32 12.57 -4.79
CA THR A 55 4.61 13.25 -4.96
C THR A 55 4.58 14.62 -4.32
N LEU A 56 5.72 15.11 -3.82
CA LEU A 56 5.84 16.44 -3.24
C LEU A 56 6.36 17.42 -4.29
N GLU A 57 5.71 18.56 -4.41
CA GLU A 57 6.21 19.75 -5.13
C GLU A 57 6.42 20.87 -4.11
N GLY A 58 7.64 21.02 -3.59
CA GLY A 58 7.92 21.84 -2.42
C GLY A 58 7.23 21.24 -1.19
N LYS A 59 6.23 21.94 -0.65
CA LYS A 59 5.39 21.44 0.46
C LYS A 59 4.02 20.93 -0.01
N ASP A 60 3.69 21.10 -1.27
CA ASP A 60 2.39 20.69 -1.81
C ASP A 60 2.37 19.19 -2.09
N LEU A 61 1.22 18.56 -1.84
CA LEU A 61 1.01 17.15 -2.15
C LEU A 61 0.33 17.00 -3.51
N LYS A 62 1.04 16.40 -4.46
CA LYS A 62 0.53 16.12 -5.81
C LYS A 62 0.09 14.67 -5.95
N ILE A 63 -1.14 14.46 -6.40
CA ILE A 63 -1.77 13.15 -6.60
C ILE A 63 -2.16 13.00 -8.07
N LYS A 64 -1.78 11.89 -8.69
CA LYS A 64 -2.20 11.59 -10.06
C LYS A 64 -3.67 11.16 -10.10
N LYS A 65 -4.48 11.79 -10.95
CA LYS A 65 -5.92 11.46 -11.11
C LYS A 65 -6.13 10.03 -11.59
N ALA A 66 -5.21 9.49 -12.39
CA ALA A 66 -5.27 8.12 -12.90
C ALA A 66 -5.20 7.05 -11.78
N ASP A 67 -4.62 7.39 -10.63
CA ASP A 67 -4.47 6.46 -9.50
C ASP A 67 -5.69 6.48 -8.57
N ILE A 68 -6.65 7.40 -8.80
CA ILE A 68 -7.83 7.58 -7.95
C ILE A 68 -9.01 6.80 -8.53
N THR A 69 -9.56 5.93 -7.73
CA THR A 69 -10.70 5.06 -8.07
C THR A 69 -11.87 5.28 -7.11
N GLU A 70 -12.97 4.54 -7.27
CA GLU A 70 -14.08 4.50 -6.31
C GLU A 70 -13.67 3.91 -4.95
N LYS A 71 -12.55 3.18 -4.92
CA LYS A 71 -11.91 2.80 -3.66
C LYS A 71 -11.05 3.96 -3.17
N ALA A 72 -11.36 4.46 -1.98
CA ALA A 72 -10.61 5.54 -1.35
C ALA A 72 -9.14 5.14 -1.16
N SER A 73 -8.27 6.02 -1.57
CA SER A 73 -6.83 5.93 -1.34
C SER A 73 -6.43 6.90 -0.25
N PHE A 74 -5.49 6.48 0.60
CA PHE A 74 -4.99 7.26 1.73
C PHE A 74 -3.54 7.64 1.44
N TYR A 75 -3.28 8.94 1.28
CA TYR A 75 -1.98 9.49 0.93
C TYR A 75 -1.30 10.02 2.19
N PRO A 76 -0.15 9.47 2.60
CA PRO A 76 0.62 9.98 3.73
C PRO A 76 1.26 11.32 3.40
N TYR A 77 1.35 12.19 4.41
CA TYR A 77 1.99 13.49 4.33
C TYR A 77 2.65 13.83 5.66
N GLU A 78 3.92 14.22 5.65
CA GLU A 78 4.74 14.44 6.86
C GLU A 78 5.48 15.78 6.89
N GLU A 79 5.35 16.61 5.83
CA GLU A 79 6.09 17.89 5.71
C GLU A 79 5.76 18.91 6.81
N THR A 80 4.68 18.70 7.57
CA THR A 80 4.32 19.53 8.74
C THR A 80 5.04 19.11 10.03
N GLY A 81 5.81 18.02 10.00
CA GLY A 81 6.37 17.36 11.20
C GLY A 81 5.34 16.54 11.98
N THR A 82 4.11 16.41 11.46
CA THR A 82 3.04 15.57 11.99
C THR A 82 2.59 14.65 10.89
N TYR A 83 2.50 13.33 11.16
CA TYR A 83 1.98 12.37 10.21
C TYR A 83 0.51 12.62 9.94
N MET A 84 0.14 12.80 8.68
CA MET A 84 -1.21 13.06 8.23
C MET A 84 -1.58 12.07 7.12
N GLU A 85 -2.87 11.79 6.94
CA GLU A 85 -3.38 11.03 5.80
C GLU A 85 -4.44 11.85 5.06
N ILE A 86 -4.31 11.91 3.75
CA ILE A 86 -5.26 12.58 2.85
C ILE A 86 -6.06 11.51 2.11
N ILE A 87 -7.40 11.64 2.13
CA ILE A 87 -8.30 10.80 1.36
C ILE A 87 -8.45 11.40 -0.04
N ALA A 88 -8.32 10.56 -1.07
CA ALA A 88 -8.81 10.88 -2.40
C ALA A 88 -9.63 9.70 -2.93
N VAL A 89 -10.79 9.97 -3.49
CA VAL A 89 -11.75 8.98 -3.96
C VAL A 89 -12.56 9.53 -5.13
N LYS A 90 -12.92 8.68 -6.09
CA LYS A 90 -13.81 9.04 -7.19
C LYS A 90 -15.25 8.82 -6.78
N ALA A 91 -16.04 9.88 -6.81
CA ALA A 91 -17.46 9.86 -6.55
C ALA A 91 -18.27 9.26 -7.73
N LYS A 92 -19.54 8.92 -7.51
CA LYS A 92 -20.44 8.35 -8.54
C LYS A 92 -20.68 9.28 -9.73
N ASP A 93 -20.57 10.60 -9.51
CA ASP A 93 -20.68 11.60 -10.57
C ASP A 93 -19.40 11.73 -11.43
N GLY A 94 -18.37 10.94 -11.11
CA GLY A 94 -17.07 10.93 -11.78
C GLY A 94 -16.09 11.99 -11.27
N SER A 95 -16.51 12.90 -10.39
CA SER A 95 -15.62 13.88 -9.78
C SER A 95 -14.70 13.23 -8.75
N ILE A 96 -13.54 13.84 -8.52
CA ILE A 96 -12.63 13.41 -7.47
C ILE A 96 -12.90 14.24 -6.22
N ARG A 97 -13.12 13.54 -5.12
CA ARG A 97 -13.36 14.12 -3.80
C ARG A 97 -12.12 13.95 -2.93
N THR A 98 -11.79 14.96 -2.16
CA THR A 98 -10.61 14.98 -1.30
C THR A 98 -10.94 15.46 0.12
N ALA A 99 -10.37 14.79 1.09
CA ALA A 99 -10.53 15.17 2.51
C ALA A 99 -9.28 14.79 3.32
N LEU A 100 -9.13 15.38 4.49
CA LEU A 100 -8.21 14.87 5.49
C LEU A 100 -8.83 13.59 6.12
N ASN A 101 -8.03 12.55 6.34
CA ASN A 101 -8.48 11.33 7.02
C ASN A 101 -8.59 11.57 8.53
N THR A 102 -9.39 12.54 8.91
CA THR A 102 -9.64 12.89 10.31
C THR A 102 -11.06 13.39 10.50
N CYS A 103 -11.67 12.99 11.61
CA CYS A 103 -13.02 13.40 11.98
C CYS A 103 -12.98 14.76 12.69
N GLN A 104 -13.78 15.72 12.23
CA GLN A 104 -13.83 17.08 12.82
C GLN A 104 -14.19 17.09 14.30
N VAL A 105 -14.83 16.05 14.84
CA VAL A 105 -15.23 15.93 16.24
C VAL A 105 -14.37 14.95 17.02
N CYS A 106 -14.03 13.80 16.38
CA CYS A 106 -13.37 12.69 17.07
C CYS A 106 -11.84 12.70 16.97
N TYR A 107 -11.24 13.73 16.33
CA TYR A 107 -9.80 13.76 16.01
C TYR A 107 -8.88 13.57 17.22
N ASP A 108 -9.30 13.95 18.43
CA ASP A 108 -8.51 13.86 19.66
C ASP A 108 -8.69 12.54 20.42
N SER A 109 -9.52 11.62 19.91
CA SER A 109 -9.88 10.36 20.58
C SER A 109 -8.82 9.25 20.49
N GLY A 110 -7.84 9.38 19.58
CA GLY A 110 -6.91 8.30 19.20
C GLY A 110 -7.48 7.32 18.19
N LYS A 111 -8.75 7.49 17.78
CA LYS A 111 -9.45 6.70 16.74
C LYS A 111 -10.25 7.59 15.78
N GLY A 112 -9.87 8.86 15.65
CA GLY A 112 -10.60 9.87 14.87
C GLY A 112 -10.37 9.78 13.36
N TYR A 113 -10.08 8.60 12.82
CA TYR A 113 -9.86 8.35 11.41
C TYR A 113 -11.00 7.56 10.77
N TYR A 114 -11.01 7.47 9.45
CA TYR A 114 -12.01 6.74 8.67
C TYR A 114 -11.41 5.53 7.97
N GLU A 115 -12.25 4.52 7.81
CA GLU A 115 -12.05 3.40 6.90
C GLU A 115 -13.21 3.34 5.93
N GLN A 116 -12.95 2.94 4.67
CA GLN A 116 -14.02 2.80 3.69
C GLN A 116 -14.72 1.46 3.83
N VAL A 117 -16.05 1.50 3.85
CA VAL A 117 -16.94 0.32 3.79
C VAL A 117 -17.94 0.56 2.67
N GLY A 118 -17.80 -0.15 1.56
CA GLY A 118 -18.58 0.10 0.34
C GLY A 118 -18.32 1.50 -0.20
N ASP A 119 -19.38 2.28 -0.39
CA ASP A 119 -19.35 3.67 -0.84
C ASP A 119 -19.43 4.71 0.30
N THR A 120 -19.06 4.29 1.50
CA THR A 120 -19.08 5.13 2.71
C THR A 120 -17.76 5.12 3.44
N LEU A 121 -17.51 6.18 4.20
CA LEU A 121 -16.42 6.29 5.17
C LEU A 121 -17.00 6.12 6.58
N VAL A 122 -16.44 5.22 7.37
CA VAL A 122 -16.88 4.94 8.75
C VAL A 122 -15.84 5.46 9.72
N CYS A 123 -16.26 6.40 10.60
CA CYS A 123 -15.40 6.91 11.67
C CYS A 123 -15.10 5.80 12.70
N GLN A 124 -13.83 5.53 12.95
CA GLN A 124 -13.42 4.43 13.82
C GLN A 124 -13.63 4.71 15.32
N ASN A 125 -13.93 5.97 15.69
CA ASN A 125 -14.25 6.31 17.06
C ASN A 125 -15.75 6.21 17.36
N CYS A 126 -16.60 6.87 16.58
CA CYS A 126 -18.05 6.97 16.89
C CYS A 126 -18.94 6.12 15.98
N GLY A 127 -18.37 5.46 14.96
CA GLY A 127 -19.13 4.66 14.00
C GLY A 127 -19.99 5.49 13.03
N ASN A 128 -19.86 6.82 12.99
CA ASN A 128 -20.60 7.64 12.03
C ASN A 128 -20.26 7.22 10.59
N VAL A 129 -21.30 7.07 9.78
CA VAL A 129 -21.20 6.67 8.37
C VAL A 129 -21.40 7.90 7.51
N PHE A 130 -20.44 8.16 6.61
CA PHE A 130 -20.42 9.33 5.75
C PHE A 130 -20.23 8.89 4.28
N GLY A 131 -21.10 9.33 3.39
CA GLY A 131 -21.03 8.97 1.97
C GLY A 131 -19.80 9.57 1.28
N VAL A 132 -19.14 8.82 0.40
CA VAL A 132 -18.02 9.37 -0.38
C VAL A 132 -18.49 10.49 -1.31
N ASP A 133 -19.72 10.44 -1.79
CA ASP A 133 -20.32 11.47 -2.65
C ASP A 133 -20.58 12.79 -1.87
N ASP A 134 -20.65 12.73 -0.54
CA ASP A 134 -20.89 13.88 0.35
C ASP A 134 -19.62 14.66 0.71
N ILE A 135 -18.43 14.09 0.42
CA ILE A 135 -17.16 14.78 0.63
C ILE A 135 -17.14 16.07 -0.20
N GLU A 136 -16.69 17.19 0.41
CA GLU A 136 -16.72 18.56 -0.16
C GLU A 136 -18.12 19.17 -0.33
N VAL A 137 -19.18 18.39 -0.10
CA VAL A 137 -20.58 18.85 -0.18
C VAL A 137 -21.15 19.15 1.21
N VAL A 138 -21.00 18.21 2.13
CA VAL A 138 -21.50 18.32 3.52
C VAL A 138 -20.33 18.65 4.47
N LYS A 139 -20.50 19.69 5.28
CA LYS A 139 -19.50 20.18 6.23
C LYS A 139 -20.00 20.04 7.66
N GLY A 140 -19.06 19.86 8.60
CA GLY A 140 -19.32 19.86 10.05
C GLY A 140 -19.79 18.51 10.59
N GLY A 141 -19.91 18.41 11.91
CA GLY A 141 -20.26 17.17 12.60
C GLY A 141 -19.15 16.12 12.55
N CYS A 142 -19.51 14.85 12.73
CA CYS A 142 -18.56 13.72 12.65
C CYS A 142 -18.21 13.37 11.20
N ASN A 143 -17.83 14.34 10.40
CA ASN A 143 -17.47 14.19 9.00
C ASN A 143 -15.96 14.39 8.79
N PRO A 144 -15.37 13.86 7.71
CA PRO A 144 -14.00 14.18 7.33
C PRO A 144 -13.82 15.66 7.10
N VAL A 145 -12.64 16.22 7.38
CA VAL A 145 -12.33 17.61 7.05
C VAL A 145 -12.19 17.72 5.53
N PRO A 146 -13.08 18.41 4.81
CA PRO A 146 -13.02 18.46 3.36
C PRO A 146 -11.87 19.36 2.88
N ILE A 147 -11.25 18.99 1.77
CA ILE A 147 -10.27 19.82 1.05
C ILE A 147 -11.02 20.51 -0.09
N MET A 148 -11.38 21.77 0.12
CA MET A 148 -12.19 22.53 -0.83
C MET A 148 -11.34 23.06 -1.98
N GLN A 149 -11.99 23.55 -3.04
CA GLN A 149 -11.35 24.02 -4.26
C GLN A 149 -10.32 25.16 -4.02
N GLU A 150 -10.53 26.00 -3.04
CA GLU A 150 -9.58 27.06 -2.66
C GLU A 150 -8.26 26.53 -2.08
N ASN A 151 -8.23 25.25 -1.64
CA ASN A 151 -7.08 24.59 -1.00
C ASN A 151 -6.39 23.58 -1.89
N LYS A 152 -6.85 23.45 -3.14
CA LYS A 152 -6.27 22.55 -4.14
C LYS A 152 -6.32 23.16 -5.53
N SER A 153 -5.46 22.71 -6.39
CA SER A 153 -5.50 23.00 -7.82
C SER A 153 -5.55 21.72 -8.62
N GLU A 154 -6.15 21.79 -9.80
CA GLU A 154 -6.23 20.66 -10.71
C GLU A 154 -5.62 21.05 -12.04
N ASP A 155 -4.65 20.27 -12.49
CA ASP A 155 -4.21 20.24 -13.89
C ASP A 155 -4.82 19.04 -14.61
N GLY A 156 -4.53 18.83 -15.90
CA GLY A 156 -5.11 17.75 -16.69
C GLY A 156 -5.01 16.38 -16.00
N ASP A 157 -3.87 16.05 -15.43
CA ASP A 157 -3.51 14.73 -14.96
C ASP A 157 -3.39 14.61 -13.43
N SER A 158 -3.38 15.72 -12.70
CA SER A 158 -3.07 15.73 -11.26
C SER A 158 -3.98 16.65 -10.47
N ILE A 159 -4.06 16.38 -9.16
CA ILE A 159 -4.60 17.26 -8.12
C ILE A 159 -3.42 17.63 -7.22
N THR A 160 -3.21 18.91 -6.99
CA THR A 160 -2.19 19.43 -6.08
C THR A 160 -2.88 20.07 -4.87
N ILE A 161 -2.61 19.54 -3.68
CA ILE A 161 -3.17 20.02 -2.41
C ILE A 161 -2.15 20.94 -1.75
N SER A 162 -2.59 22.13 -1.32
CA SER A 162 -1.76 23.15 -0.71
C SER A 162 -1.09 22.68 0.58
N GLY A 163 0.22 22.76 0.63
CA GLY A 163 1.00 22.48 1.84
C GLY A 163 0.69 23.45 2.98
N ASP A 164 0.33 24.70 2.66
CA ASP A 164 -0.09 25.68 3.68
C ASP A 164 -1.41 25.25 4.33
N PHE A 165 -2.40 24.81 3.55
CA PHE A 165 -3.64 24.23 4.08
C PHE A 165 -3.36 23.01 4.97
N LEU A 166 -2.46 22.12 4.55
CA LEU A 166 -2.09 20.96 5.35
C LEU A 166 -1.42 21.36 6.66
N ALA A 167 -0.54 22.38 6.64
CA ALA A 167 0.10 22.91 7.83
C ALA A 167 -0.90 23.56 8.82
N GLU A 168 -1.89 24.29 8.31
CA GLU A 168 -2.96 24.90 9.12
C GLU A 168 -3.81 23.84 9.83
N ASN A 169 -3.98 22.67 9.23
CA ASN A 169 -4.84 21.60 9.72
C ASN A 169 -4.10 20.48 10.48
N LYS A 170 -2.79 20.58 10.69
CA LYS A 170 -1.99 19.54 11.37
C LYS A 170 -2.48 19.17 12.76
N ALA A 171 -3.09 20.11 13.50
CA ALA A 171 -3.60 19.90 14.85
C ALA A 171 -4.66 18.78 14.91
N TYR A 172 -5.41 18.55 13.83
CA TYR A 172 -6.35 17.44 13.73
C TYR A 172 -5.68 16.05 13.76
N PHE A 173 -4.36 15.98 13.58
CA PHE A 173 -3.62 14.72 13.48
C PHE A 173 -2.73 14.41 14.69
N GLU A 174 -2.59 15.32 15.64
CA GLU A 174 -1.70 15.12 16.81
C GLU A 174 -2.07 13.88 17.65
N ARG A 175 -3.35 13.53 17.70
CA ARG A 175 -3.87 12.42 18.50
C ARG A 175 -4.90 11.54 17.77
N TRP A 176 -5.05 11.68 16.48
CA TRP A 176 -6.14 11.09 15.69
C TRP A 176 -6.08 9.56 15.52
N LYS A 177 -4.89 8.98 15.56
CA LYS A 177 -4.63 7.54 15.38
C LYS A 177 -3.53 7.10 16.34
N LYS A 178 -3.91 6.34 17.39
CA LYS A 178 -3.01 5.82 18.43
C LYS A 178 -3.29 4.36 18.73
#